data_4bf3176f4ed62025346db3bde750fce1
#
_entry.id   4bf3176f4ed62025346db3bde750fce1
#
_cell.length_a   1.000
_cell.length_b   1.000
_cell.length_c   1.000
_cell.angle_alpha   90.00
_cell.angle_beta   90.00
_cell.angle_gamma   90.00
#
_symmetry.space_group_name_H-M   'P 1'
#
loop_
_entity.id
_entity.type
_entity.pdbx_description
1 polymer ?
#
loop_
_entity_poly.entity_id
_entity_poly.type
_entity_poly.pdbx_seq_one_letter_code
_entity_poly.pdbx_strand_id
1 'polypeptide(L)'
;FLHKFASDFIKDKYIPKLVSGESIGAMANSEQIAGSDFSLLQTEAKEVDGGFILNGSKLYISNAFNADIFIVLAKLNSGFGLFLVEDNFKGFKRGEILKKMGLKSQDTGELFFKDCFIPKENYLGFSKESKEFKDNQRRY
;
A
#
# COMPACT_ATOMS: atom_id res chain seq x y z
N PHE A 1 -7.13 2.55 -9.77
CA PHE A 1 -6.52 3.51 -8.86
C PHE A 1 -5.29 4.17 -9.50
N LEU A 2 -4.23 3.44 -9.81
CA LEU A 2 -2.98 3.99 -10.37
C LEU A 2 -3.21 4.84 -11.62
N HIS A 3 -4.02 4.40 -12.57
CA HIS A 3 -4.34 5.15 -13.78
C HIS A 3 -4.86 6.57 -13.48
N LYS A 4 -5.65 6.72 -12.42
CA LYS A 4 -6.28 8.01 -12.09
C LYS A 4 -5.37 8.92 -11.24
N PHE A 5 -4.60 8.36 -10.30
CA PHE A 5 -3.95 9.14 -9.24
C PHE A 5 -2.42 9.11 -9.26
N ALA A 6 -1.82 8.15 -9.97
CA ALA A 6 -0.36 8.06 -10.03
C ALA A 6 0.25 9.07 -11.00
N SER A 7 1.54 9.39 -10.78
CA SER A 7 2.35 10.16 -11.73
C SER A 7 2.54 9.38 -13.03
N ASP A 8 2.91 10.07 -14.11
CA ASP A 8 3.14 9.41 -15.38
C ASP A 8 4.30 8.40 -15.29
N PHE A 9 5.33 8.70 -14.50
CA PHE A 9 6.40 7.74 -14.19
C PHE A 9 5.87 6.40 -13.63
N ILE A 10 4.97 6.45 -12.65
CA ILE A 10 4.35 5.26 -12.06
C ILE A 10 3.46 4.55 -13.08
N LYS A 11 2.68 5.31 -13.85
CA LYS A 11 1.80 4.73 -14.87
C LYS A 11 2.58 3.95 -15.93
N ASP A 12 3.63 4.57 -16.48
CA ASP A 12 4.44 3.97 -17.54
C ASP A 12 5.21 2.74 -17.04
N LYS A 13 5.68 2.77 -15.80
CA LYS A 13 6.45 1.67 -15.23
C LYS A 13 5.59 0.44 -14.86
N TYR A 14 4.41 0.66 -14.30
CA TYR A 14 3.66 -0.43 -13.65
C TYR A 14 2.36 -0.81 -14.36
N ILE A 15 1.64 0.13 -14.99
CA ILE A 15 0.34 -0.20 -15.59
C ILE A 15 0.45 -1.25 -16.70
N PRO A 16 1.41 -1.19 -17.65
CA PRO A 16 1.53 -2.22 -18.67
C PRO A 16 1.67 -3.63 -18.11
N LYS A 17 2.50 -3.80 -17.07
CA LYS A 17 2.74 -5.09 -16.41
C LYS A 17 1.52 -5.61 -15.65
N LEU A 18 0.79 -4.70 -15.00
CA LEU A 18 -0.46 -5.06 -14.30
C LEU A 18 -1.57 -5.45 -15.28
N VAL A 19 -1.67 -4.77 -16.41
CA VAL A 19 -2.69 -5.08 -17.44
C VAL A 19 -2.38 -6.38 -18.18
N SER A 20 -1.11 -6.66 -18.46
CA SER A 20 -0.70 -7.91 -19.10
C SER A 20 -0.76 -9.12 -18.17
N GLY A 21 -0.85 -8.90 -16.86
CA GLY A 21 -0.75 -9.96 -15.85
C GLY A 21 0.69 -10.41 -15.56
N GLU A 22 1.69 -9.71 -16.09
CA GLU A 22 3.11 -9.95 -15.76
C GLU A 22 3.39 -9.64 -14.29
N SER A 23 2.69 -8.65 -13.72
CA SER A 23 2.76 -8.30 -12.30
C SER A 23 1.40 -8.28 -11.65
N ILE A 24 1.34 -8.66 -10.38
CA ILE A 24 0.14 -8.64 -9.55
C ILE A 24 0.25 -7.50 -8.54
N GLY A 25 -0.84 -6.76 -8.38
CA GLY A 25 -0.96 -5.69 -7.39
C GLY A 25 -1.80 -6.08 -6.18
N ALA A 26 -1.48 -5.52 -5.02
CA ALA A 26 -2.28 -5.63 -3.82
C ALA A 26 -2.50 -4.27 -3.15
N MET A 27 -3.62 -4.16 -2.41
CA MET A 27 -3.95 -3.00 -1.60
C MET A 27 -3.72 -3.33 -0.12
N ALA A 28 -2.84 -2.59 0.53
CA ALA A 28 -2.41 -2.85 1.90
C ALA A 28 -2.84 -1.72 2.84
N ASN A 29 -4.10 -1.71 3.23
CA ASN A 29 -4.69 -0.70 4.11
C ASN A 29 -4.84 -1.20 5.55
N SER A 30 -5.40 -2.41 5.73
CA SER A 30 -5.82 -2.92 7.03
C SER A 30 -4.64 -3.27 7.94
N GLU A 31 -4.84 -3.04 9.23
CA GLU A 31 -3.95 -3.42 10.32
C GLU A 31 -4.76 -4.15 11.40
N GLN A 32 -4.10 -4.69 12.41
CA GLN A 32 -4.76 -5.44 13.48
C GLN A 32 -5.88 -4.65 14.17
N ILE A 33 -5.68 -3.34 14.36
CA ILE A 33 -6.63 -2.46 15.04
C ILE A 33 -7.25 -1.42 14.12
N ALA A 34 -6.86 -1.36 12.86
CA ALA A 34 -7.33 -0.39 11.88
C ALA A 34 -7.88 -1.10 10.63
N GLY A 35 -9.18 -1.08 10.47
CA GLY A 35 -9.88 -1.57 9.26
C GLY A 35 -10.57 -0.40 8.57
N SER A 36 -11.85 -0.20 8.86
CA SER A 36 -12.64 0.91 8.30
C SER A 36 -12.29 2.27 8.91
N ASP A 37 -11.80 2.28 10.14
CA ASP A 37 -11.33 3.50 10.80
C ASP A 37 -9.82 3.68 10.62
N PHE A 38 -9.44 4.53 9.67
CA PHE A 38 -8.04 4.83 9.39
C PHE A 38 -7.37 5.72 10.46
N SER A 39 -8.13 6.33 11.37
CA SER A 39 -7.54 7.12 12.45
C SER A 39 -6.68 6.26 13.40
N LEU A 40 -6.96 4.96 13.43
CA LEU A 40 -6.25 3.96 14.25
C LEU A 40 -4.99 3.39 13.59
N LEU A 41 -4.65 3.81 12.37
CA LEU A 41 -3.44 3.33 11.67
C LEU A 41 -2.18 3.57 12.50
N GLN A 42 -1.33 2.55 12.54
CA GLN A 42 -0.04 2.58 13.22
C GLN A 42 1.15 2.61 12.26
N THR A 43 0.98 2.03 11.06
CA THR A 43 2.03 2.13 10.03
C THR A 43 2.29 3.58 9.70
N GLU A 44 3.54 4.01 9.85
CA GLU A 44 3.97 5.40 9.65
C GLU A 44 5.00 5.51 8.54
N ALA A 45 4.97 6.64 7.84
CA ALA A 45 5.97 7.04 6.87
C ALA A 45 6.57 8.38 7.29
N LYS A 46 7.90 8.40 7.45
CA LYS A 46 8.67 9.61 7.77
C LYS A 46 9.37 10.11 6.53
N GLU A 47 9.15 11.36 6.18
CA GLU A 47 9.87 12.00 5.07
C GLU A 47 11.36 12.13 5.41
N VAL A 48 12.21 11.75 4.44
CA VAL A 48 13.67 11.85 4.49
C VAL A 48 14.18 12.39 3.16
N ASP A 49 15.48 12.64 3.08
CA ASP A 49 16.08 13.04 1.81
C ASP A 49 15.88 11.94 0.74
N GLY A 50 15.34 12.35 -0.40
CA GLY A 50 15.04 11.47 -1.54
C GLY A 50 13.80 10.58 -1.42
N GLY A 51 13.05 10.60 -0.30
CA GLY A 51 11.87 9.75 -0.17
C GLY A 51 11.29 9.65 1.23
N PHE A 52 10.90 8.44 1.62
CA PHE A 52 10.25 8.15 2.90
C PHE A 52 10.81 6.87 3.53
N ILE A 53 10.80 6.81 4.85
CA ILE A 53 11.06 5.58 5.61
C ILE A 53 9.73 5.08 6.15
N LEU A 54 9.34 3.89 5.72
CA LEU A 54 8.10 3.23 6.12
C LEU A 54 8.38 2.21 7.22
N ASN A 55 7.60 2.30 8.31
CA ASN A 55 7.65 1.37 9.45
C ASN A 55 6.24 0.96 9.87
N GLY A 56 6.03 -0.32 10.13
CA GLY A 56 4.75 -0.86 10.60
C GLY A 56 4.43 -2.24 10.04
N SER A 57 3.15 -2.61 10.12
CA SER A 57 2.67 -3.89 9.61
C SER A 57 1.25 -3.77 9.06
N LYS A 58 0.91 -4.65 8.14
CA LYS A 58 -0.42 -4.77 7.55
C LYS A 58 -0.94 -6.19 7.72
N LEU A 59 -2.24 -6.32 7.94
CA LEU A 59 -2.91 -7.59 8.20
C LEU A 59 -4.14 -7.76 7.29
N TYR A 60 -4.47 -9.00 6.98
CA TYR A 60 -5.58 -9.37 6.09
C TYR A 60 -5.41 -8.88 4.65
N ILE A 61 -4.18 -8.84 4.16
CA ILE A 61 -3.89 -8.37 2.81
C ILE A 61 -4.11 -9.49 1.81
N SER A 62 -5.04 -9.29 0.88
CA SER A 62 -5.28 -10.18 -0.25
C SER A 62 -4.11 -10.08 -1.23
N ASN A 63 -3.72 -11.22 -1.81
CA ASN A 63 -2.55 -11.36 -2.67
C ASN A 63 -1.22 -11.00 -1.96
N ALA A 64 -1.15 -11.11 -0.64
CA ALA A 64 0.05 -10.77 0.12
C ALA A 64 1.30 -11.54 -0.34
N PHE A 65 1.11 -12.76 -0.82
CA PHE A 65 2.21 -13.64 -1.28
C PHE A 65 2.44 -13.61 -2.78
N ASN A 66 1.39 -13.37 -3.56
CA ASN A 66 1.47 -13.38 -5.01
C ASN A 66 1.71 -12.00 -5.63
N ALA A 67 1.49 -10.91 -4.88
CA ALA A 67 1.67 -9.57 -5.42
C ALA A 67 3.15 -9.17 -5.47
N ASP A 68 3.52 -8.51 -6.57
CA ASP A 68 4.83 -7.90 -6.79
C ASP A 68 4.84 -6.44 -6.32
N ILE A 69 3.65 -5.81 -6.28
CA ILE A 69 3.46 -4.38 -6.04
C ILE A 69 2.35 -4.18 -5.02
N PHE A 70 2.63 -3.36 -4.01
CA PHE A 70 1.71 -3.06 -2.92
C PHE A 70 1.42 -1.56 -2.88
N ILE A 71 0.14 -1.18 -2.84
CA ILE A 71 -0.27 0.18 -2.49
C ILE A 71 -0.53 0.19 -0.99
N VAL A 72 0.36 0.84 -0.25
CA VAL A 72 0.37 0.84 1.22
C VAL A 72 -0.13 2.17 1.74
N LEU A 73 -1.17 2.14 2.57
CA LEU A 73 -1.65 3.29 3.31
C LEU A 73 -0.84 3.45 4.60
N ALA A 74 -0.25 4.61 4.82
CA ALA A 74 0.51 4.92 6.02
C ALA A 74 0.20 6.33 6.55
N LYS A 75 0.49 6.53 7.83
CA LYS A 75 0.39 7.80 8.53
C LYS A 75 1.57 8.69 8.19
N LEU A 76 1.29 9.95 7.96
CA LEU A 76 2.26 11.04 7.82
C LEU A 76 2.02 12.05 8.94
N ASN A 77 2.99 12.94 9.20
CA ASN A 77 2.79 14.06 10.13
C ASN A 77 1.61 14.96 9.72
N SER A 78 1.36 15.10 8.41
CA SER A 78 0.28 15.92 7.84
C SER A 78 -1.03 15.16 7.57
N GLY A 79 -1.13 13.89 7.97
CA GLY A 79 -2.32 13.06 7.71
C GLY A 79 -1.97 11.65 7.26
N PHE A 80 -2.41 11.25 6.08
CA PHE A 80 -2.15 9.92 5.51
C PHE A 80 -1.52 10.04 4.14
N GLY A 81 -0.78 9.02 3.74
CA GLY A 81 -0.19 8.89 2.42
C GLY A 81 -0.34 7.48 1.85
N LEU A 82 -0.38 7.39 0.54
CA LEU A 82 -0.33 6.12 -0.19
C LEU A 82 1.04 5.97 -0.85
N PHE A 83 1.63 4.82 -0.66
CA PHE A 83 2.98 4.50 -1.10
C PHE A 83 2.96 3.25 -1.96
N LEU A 84 3.63 3.30 -3.11
CA LEU A 84 3.84 2.12 -3.93
C LEU A 84 5.12 1.43 -3.47
N VAL A 85 4.97 0.21 -2.97
CA VAL A 85 6.08 -0.62 -2.46
C VAL A 85 6.25 -1.82 -3.37
N GLU A 86 7.45 -2.06 -3.85
CA GLU A 86 7.81 -3.29 -4.57
C GLU A 86 8.25 -4.36 -3.57
N ASP A 87 8.03 -5.61 -3.90
CA ASP A 87 8.34 -6.75 -3.03
C ASP A 87 9.83 -6.92 -2.72
N ASN A 88 10.70 -6.38 -3.58
CA ASN A 88 12.15 -6.39 -3.45
C ASN A 88 12.73 -5.22 -2.64
N PHE A 89 11.90 -4.30 -2.15
CA PHE A 89 12.39 -3.17 -1.36
C PHE A 89 13.02 -3.65 -0.05
N LYS A 90 14.21 -3.12 0.24
CA LYS A 90 14.90 -3.42 1.50
C LYS A 90 14.04 -2.97 2.69
N GLY A 91 13.85 -3.86 3.65
CA GLY A 91 13.00 -3.60 4.82
C GLY A 91 11.56 -4.04 4.66
N PHE A 92 11.11 -4.45 3.46
CA PHE A 92 9.84 -5.13 3.25
C PHE A 92 9.98 -6.64 3.51
N LYS A 93 8.98 -7.23 4.17
CA LYS A 93 8.85 -8.68 4.35
C LYS A 93 7.40 -9.12 4.34
N ARG A 94 7.13 -10.27 3.73
CA ARG A 94 5.86 -10.98 3.90
C ARG A 94 5.88 -11.76 5.21
N GLY A 95 4.75 -11.79 5.90
CA GLY A 95 4.57 -12.58 7.12
C GLY A 95 4.05 -13.98 6.84
N GLU A 96 2.99 -14.39 7.53
CA GLU A 96 2.39 -15.71 7.35
C GLU A 96 1.12 -15.64 6.49
N ILE A 97 0.84 -16.75 5.77
CA ILE A 97 -0.45 -16.94 5.12
C ILE A 97 -1.48 -17.30 6.18
N LEU A 98 -2.56 -16.56 6.23
CA LEU A 98 -3.65 -16.81 7.18
C LEU A 98 -4.45 -18.05 6.76
N LYS A 99 -4.63 -18.97 7.70
CA LYS A 99 -5.50 -20.15 7.52
C LYS A 99 -6.96 -19.71 7.61
N LYS A 100 -7.64 -19.68 6.46
CA LYS A 100 -9.04 -19.26 6.37
C LYS A 100 -9.97 -20.47 6.31
N MET A 101 -11.20 -20.28 6.79
CA MET A 101 -12.27 -21.29 6.69
C MET A 101 -12.72 -21.47 5.23
N GLY A 102 -12.87 -20.36 4.49
CA GLY A 102 -13.25 -20.33 3.06
C GLY A 102 -12.24 -19.57 2.20
N LEU A 103 -12.51 -19.49 0.89
CA LEU A 103 -11.68 -18.77 -0.10
C LEU A 103 -10.20 -19.18 -0.03
N LYS A 104 -9.93 -20.47 0.09
CA LYS A 104 -8.56 -20.99 0.31
C LYS A 104 -7.63 -20.78 -0.88
N SER A 105 -8.17 -20.62 -2.09
CA SER A 105 -7.41 -20.33 -3.30
C SER A 105 -6.89 -18.89 -3.40
N GLN A 106 -7.51 -17.97 -2.66
CA GLN A 106 -7.01 -16.60 -2.52
C GLN A 106 -6.08 -16.52 -1.32
N ASP A 107 -4.83 -16.17 -1.52
CA ASP A 107 -3.94 -15.89 -0.39
C ASP A 107 -4.40 -14.64 0.38
N THR A 108 -4.16 -14.67 1.66
CA THR A 108 -4.38 -13.53 2.55
C THR A 108 -3.33 -13.62 3.64
N GLY A 109 -2.61 -12.56 3.89
CA GLY A 109 -1.48 -12.61 4.80
C GLY A 109 -1.13 -11.28 5.43
N GLU A 110 0.05 -11.29 6.03
CA GLU A 110 0.65 -10.16 6.73
C GLU A 110 1.79 -9.56 5.90
N LEU A 111 2.00 -8.26 6.07
CA LEU A 111 3.15 -7.54 5.52
C LEU A 111 3.83 -6.76 6.65
N PHE A 112 5.15 -6.73 6.62
CA PHE A 112 5.98 -6.02 7.59
C PHE A 112 6.92 -5.05 6.89
N PHE A 113 7.05 -3.87 7.48
CA PHE A 113 7.94 -2.81 7.02
C PHE A 113 8.85 -2.41 8.18
N LYS A 114 10.15 -2.55 8.00
CA LYS A 114 11.17 -2.14 8.97
C LYS A 114 12.23 -1.33 8.27
N ASP A 115 12.24 -0.03 8.56
CA ASP A 115 13.12 0.94 7.91
C ASP A 115 13.11 0.81 6.37
N CYS A 116 11.90 0.60 5.82
CA CYS A 116 11.71 0.37 4.40
C CYS A 116 11.78 1.72 3.67
N PHE A 117 12.84 1.94 2.89
CA PHE A 117 12.99 3.16 2.10
C PHE A 117 12.10 3.11 0.86
N ILE A 118 11.27 4.14 0.70
CA ILE A 118 10.38 4.34 -0.44
C ILE A 118 10.85 5.59 -1.19
N PRO A 119 11.29 5.47 -2.45
CA PRO A 119 11.66 6.61 -3.27
C PRO A 119 10.51 7.62 -3.40
N LYS A 120 10.83 8.90 -3.53
CA LYS A 120 9.85 9.98 -3.59
C LYS A 120 8.87 9.82 -4.76
N GLU A 121 9.32 9.30 -5.89
CA GLU A 121 8.48 9.00 -7.07
C GLU A 121 7.42 7.92 -6.81
N ASN A 122 7.63 7.06 -5.81
CA ASN A 122 6.68 6.03 -5.39
C ASN A 122 5.62 6.53 -4.40
N TYR A 123 5.65 7.79 -4.03
CA TYR A 123 4.58 8.42 -3.26
C TYR A 123 3.42 8.79 -4.18
N LEU A 124 2.27 8.20 -3.95
CA LEU A 124 1.07 8.38 -4.77
C LEU A 124 0.23 9.59 -4.37
N GLY A 125 0.69 10.32 -3.35
CA GLY A 125 -0.09 11.40 -2.76
C GLY A 125 -1.21 10.84 -1.87
N PHE A 126 -1.73 11.66 -1.05
CA PHE A 126 -2.96 11.55 -0.29
C PHE A 126 -2.97 12.66 0.74
N SER A 127 -3.98 13.45 0.78
CA SER A 127 -4.13 14.45 1.82
C SER A 127 -5.60 14.52 2.19
N LYS A 128 -5.87 14.74 3.48
CA LYS A 128 -7.21 15.04 3.99
C LYS A 128 -7.88 16.21 3.25
N GLU A 129 -7.12 16.99 2.53
CA GLU A 129 -7.56 18.22 1.85
C GLU A 129 -7.99 18.02 0.40
N SER A 130 -7.70 16.89 -0.23
CA SER A 130 -8.17 16.68 -1.59
C SER A 130 -9.69 16.47 -1.57
N LYS A 131 -10.40 17.45 -2.11
CA LYS A 131 -11.86 17.44 -2.31
C LYS A 131 -12.32 16.16 -3.03
N GLU A 132 -11.48 15.67 -3.93
CA GLU A 132 -11.67 14.43 -4.69
C GLU A 132 -11.71 13.16 -3.84
N PHE A 133 -10.98 13.10 -2.73
CA PHE A 133 -11.01 11.91 -1.86
C PHE A 133 -12.30 11.83 -1.05
N LYS A 134 -12.79 12.95 -0.53
CA LYS A 134 -14.08 13.00 0.19
C LYS A 134 -15.24 12.58 -0.70
N ASP A 135 -15.19 12.92 -1.99
CA ASP A 135 -16.23 12.56 -2.95
C ASP A 135 -16.15 11.08 -3.37
N ASN A 136 -14.97 10.48 -3.38
CA ASN A 136 -14.80 9.06 -3.71
C ASN A 136 -15.14 8.11 -2.55
N GLN A 137 -14.95 8.49 -1.28
CA GLN A 137 -15.41 7.68 -0.13
C GLN A 137 -16.95 7.58 -0.05
N ARG A 138 -17.68 8.52 -0.64
CA ARG A 138 -19.17 8.49 -0.67
C ARG A 138 -19.73 7.59 -1.77
N ARG A 139 -18.89 7.00 -2.62
CA ARG A 139 -19.32 6.18 -3.77
C ARG A 139 -19.11 4.67 -3.59
N TYR A 140 -18.61 4.24 -2.43
CA TYR A 140 -18.47 2.83 -2.07
C TYR A 140 -19.21 2.58 -0.73
#